data_2d9cffc921f539c85252ed06de4dd56e
#
_entry.id   2d9cffc921f539c85252ed06de4dd56e
#
_cell.length_a   1.000
_cell.length_b   1.000
_cell.length_c   1.000
_cell.angle_alpha   90.00
_cell.angle_beta   90.00
_cell.angle_gamma   90.00
#
_symmetry.space_group_name_H-M   'P 1'
#
loop_
_entity.id
_entity.type
_entity.pdbx_description
1 polymer ?
#
loop_
_entity_poly.entity_id
_entity_poly.type
_entity_poly.pdbx_seq_one_letter_code
_entity_poly.pdbx_strand_id
1 'polypeptide(L)'
;LIVATLIVAGLTLSQLHHQVERRVAATTQNLVRSVVQTFDGLIDSLDVALASAAAEIEHENALHPGDTAAIDATLRRRQSMLPIAVQFRATNAQGEIVYGDETPFPHVKNADREYFRMQRDNARQGLFVGKPIFARIASKWMWVFSRRVNHPDGAFAGIVFALVDIDGVVEDRDFFEP
;
A
#
# COMPACT_ATOMS: atom_id res chain seq x y z
N LEU A 1 -20.98 -8.77 62.13
CA LEU A 1 -21.62 -8.03 61.02
C LEU A 1 -20.61 -7.15 60.26
N ILE A 2 -19.87 -6.28 60.94
CA ILE A 2 -18.90 -5.35 60.31
C ILE A 2 -17.80 -6.06 59.50
N VAL A 3 -17.28 -7.16 59.99
CA VAL A 3 -16.21 -7.94 59.27
C VAL A 3 -16.77 -8.56 58.01
N ALA A 4 -17.99 -9.06 58.03
CA ALA A 4 -18.61 -9.66 56.84
C ALA A 4 -18.89 -8.60 55.74
N THR A 5 -19.27 -7.41 56.11
CA THR A 5 -19.47 -6.31 55.15
C THR A 5 -18.15 -5.83 54.52
N LEU A 6 -17.04 -5.81 55.28
CA LEU A 6 -15.72 -5.46 54.77
C LEU A 6 -15.19 -6.50 53.80
N ILE A 7 -15.42 -7.80 54.05
CA ILE A 7 -15.02 -8.88 53.16
C ILE A 7 -15.79 -8.80 51.84
N VAL A 8 -17.11 -8.60 51.91
CA VAL A 8 -17.96 -8.46 50.70
C VAL A 8 -17.56 -7.22 49.90
N ALA A 9 -17.29 -6.09 50.55
CA ALA A 9 -16.80 -4.88 49.86
C ALA A 9 -15.45 -5.07 49.21
N GLY A 10 -14.53 -5.78 49.87
CA GLY A 10 -13.22 -6.10 49.27
C GLY A 10 -13.31 -7.03 48.05
N LEU A 11 -14.18 -8.03 48.11
CA LEU A 11 -14.43 -8.95 46.99
C LEU A 11 -15.10 -8.23 45.81
N THR A 12 -16.05 -7.37 46.05
CA THR A 12 -16.73 -6.59 44.98
C THR A 12 -15.80 -5.58 44.33
N LEU A 13 -14.94 -4.91 45.07
CA LEU A 13 -13.93 -3.99 44.57
C LEU A 13 -12.89 -4.74 43.70
N SER A 14 -12.44 -5.89 44.16
CA SER A 14 -11.52 -6.74 43.40
C SER A 14 -12.11 -7.25 42.10
N GLN A 15 -13.39 -7.68 42.12
CA GLN A 15 -14.09 -8.10 40.90
C GLN A 15 -14.31 -6.95 39.89
N LEU A 16 -14.64 -5.76 40.38
CA LEU A 16 -14.75 -4.57 39.53
C LEU A 16 -13.43 -4.19 38.86
N HIS A 17 -12.32 -4.26 39.59
CA HIS A 17 -11.00 -3.96 39.08
C HIS A 17 -10.60 -4.91 37.96
N HIS A 18 -10.79 -6.20 38.13
CA HIS A 18 -10.54 -7.21 37.12
C HIS A 18 -11.47 -7.15 35.89
N GLN A 19 -12.71 -6.66 36.06
CA GLN A 19 -13.62 -6.47 34.94
C GLN A 19 -13.21 -5.29 34.06
N VAL A 20 -12.74 -4.19 34.66
CA VAL A 20 -12.28 -3.00 33.91
C VAL A 20 -11.01 -3.34 33.11
N GLU A 21 -10.02 -4.01 33.71
CA GLU A 21 -8.81 -4.43 33.01
C GLU A 21 -9.12 -5.35 31.82
N ARG A 22 -10.01 -6.32 31.98
CA ARG A 22 -10.39 -7.24 30.90
C ARG A 22 -11.15 -6.53 29.78
N ARG A 23 -12.00 -5.54 30.08
CA ARG A 23 -12.71 -4.76 29.07
C ARG A 23 -11.76 -3.88 28.26
N VAL A 24 -10.82 -3.20 28.92
CA VAL A 24 -9.80 -2.38 28.24
C VAL A 24 -8.94 -3.24 27.34
N ALA A 25 -8.46 -4.40 27.83
CA ALA A 25 -7.65 -5.33 27.04
C ALA A 25 -8.43 -5.87 25.82
N ALA A 26 -9.70 -6.25 25.99
CA ALA A 26 -10.53 -6.75 24.90
C ALA A 26 -10.82 -5.67 23.85
N THR A 27 -11.11 -4.44 24.27
CA THR A 27 -11.34 -3.31 23.37
C THR A 27 -10.09 -2.96 22.58
N THR A 28 -8.93 -2.92 23.24
CA THR A 28 -7.64 -2.66 22.58
C THR A 28 -7.28 -3.77 21.59
N GLN A 29 -7.51 -5.04 21.94
CA GLN A 29 -7.27 -6.15 21.01
C GLN A 29 -8.19 -6.14 19.80
N ASN A 30 -9.46 -5.76 19.99
CA ASN A 30 -10.39 -5.64 18.87
C ASN A 30 -10.01 -4.50 17.94
N LEU A 31 -9.60 -3.35 18.49
CA LEU A 31 -9.12 -2.22 17.70
C LEU A 31 -7.86 -2.60 16.89
N VAL A 32 -6.88 -3.25 17.52
CA VAL A 32 -5.68 -3.71 16.82
C VAL A 32 -6.03 -4.68 15.70
N ARG A 33 -6.94 -5.63 15.93
CA ARG A 33 -7.39 -6.56 14.88
C ARG A 33 -8.07 -5.85 13.73
N SER A 34 -8.94 -4.88 14.01
CA SER A 34 -9.63 -4.10 12.99
C SER A 34 -8.61 -3.34 12.12
N VAL A 35 -7.65 -2.67 12.75
CA VAL A 35 -6.57 -1.96 12.03
C VAL A 35 -5.76 -2.92 11.16
N VAL A 36 -5.34 -4.07 11.69
CA VAL A 36 -4.59 -5.08 10.91
C VAL A 36 -5.40 -5.56 9.72
N GLN A 37 -6.68 -5.90 9.92
CA GLN A 37 -7.55 -6.35 8.82
C GLN A 37 -7.74 -5.28 7.73
N THR A 38 -7.84 -4.01 8.13
CA THR A 38 -7.93 -2.90 7.19
C THR A 38 -6.66 -2.77 6.35
N PHE A 39 -5.48 -2.88 6.98
CA PHE A 39 -4.20 -2.85 6.27
C PHE A 39 -4.02 -4.06 5.35
N ASP A 40 -4.38 -5.27 5.79
CA ASP A 40 -4.31 -6.47 4.96
C ASP A 40 -5.23 -6.30 3.72
N GLY A 41 -6.45 -5.83 3.89
CA GLY A 41 -7.37 -5.55 2.79
C GLY A 41 -6.86 -4.47 1.82
N LEU A 42 -6.17 -3.45 2.33
CA LEU A 42 -5.51 -2.45 1.50
C LEU A 42 -4.38 -3.05 0.67
N ILE A 43 -3.51 -3.85 1.29
CA ILE A 43 -2.39 -4.51 0.60
C ILE A 43 -2.92 -5.44 -0.51
N ASP A 44 -3.96 -6.23 -0.22
CA ASP A 44 -4.60 -7.10 -1.20
C ASP A 44 -5.20 -6.29 -2.37
N SER A 45 -5.86 -5.18 -2.08
CA SER A 45 -6.43 -4.30 -3.10
C SER A 45 -5.36 -3.67 -3.98
N LEU A 46 -4.25 -3.22 -3.39
CA LEU A 46 -3.08 -2.69 -4.11
C LEU A 46 -2.42 -3.78 -4.96
N ASP A 47 -2.33 -5.01 -4.45
CA ASP A 47 -1.76 -6.13 -5.19
C ASP A 47 -2.55 -6.44 -6.44
N VAL A 48 -3.87 -6.56 -6.32
CA VAL A 48 -4.76 -6.81 -7.45
C VAL A 48 -4.70 -5.65 -8.46
N ALA A 49 -4.71 -4.41 -7.99
CA ALA A 49 -4.65 -3.23 -8.86
C ALA A 49 -3.33 -3.15 -9.62
N LEU A 50 -2.20 -3.39 -8.95
CA LEU A 50 -0.86 -3.40 -9.56
C LEU A 50 -0.68 -4.57 -10.53
N ALA A 51 -1.17 -5.78 -10.18
CA ALA A 51 -1.13 -6.94 -11.06
C ALA A 51 -1.92 -6.69 -12.35
N SER A 52 -3.11 -6.13 -12.21
CA SER A 52 -3.95 -5.77 -13.35
C SER A 52 -3.34 -4.66 -14.21
N ALA A 53 -2.74 -3.64 -13.59
CA ALA A 53 -2.04 -2.58 -14.29
C ALA A 53 -0.81 -3.13 -15.05
N ALA A 54 -0.03 -4.02 -14.42
CA ALA A 54 1.11 -4.66 -15.07
C ALA A 54 0.69 -5.43 -16.33
N ALA A 55 -0.35 -6.28 -16.21
CA ALA A 55 -0.85 -7.07 -17.34
C ALA A 55 -1.39 -6.18 -18.48
N GLU A 56 -2.05 -5.08 -18.16
CA GLU A 56 -2.57 -4.15 -19.16
C GLU A 56 -1.42 -3.38 -19.85
N ILE A 57 -0.39 -2.96 -19.11
CA ILE A 57 0.83 -2.33 -19.67
C ILE A 57 1.56 -3.32 -20.58
N GLU A 58 1.71 -4.59 -20.17
CA GLU A 58 2.31 -5.64 -21.00
C GLU A 58 1.55 -5.82 -22.30
N HIS A 59 0.21 -5.84 -22.23
CA HIS A 59 -0.66 -5.96 -23.39
C HIS A 59 -0.55 -4.76 -24.34
N GLU A 60 -0.65 -3.54 -23.82
CA GLU A 60 -0.53 -2.32 -24.62
C GLU A 60 0.84 -2.19 -25.27
N ASN A 61 1.93 -2.49 -24.56
CA ASN A 61 3.27 -2.49 -25.10
C ASN A 61 3.47 -3.52 -26.22
N ALA A 62 2.75 -4.64 -26.18
CA ALA A 62 2.78 -5.66 -27.23
C ALA A 62 2.01 -5.25 -28.49
N LEU A 63 0.87 -4.57 -28.33
CA LEU A 63 0.00 -4.16 -29.44
C LEU A 63 0.40 -2.81 -30.05
N HIS A 64 0.73 -1.85 -29.22
CA HIS A 64 0.97 -0.45 -29.56
C HIS A 64 2.25 0.05 -28.90
N PRO A 65 3.44 -0.41 -29.35
CA PRO A 65 4.70 0.01 -28.75
C PRO A 65 4.88 1.52 -28.80
N GLY A 66 5.01 2.14 -27.60
CA GLY A 66 5.22 3.59 -27.47
C GLY A 66 3.95 4.43 -27.32
N ASP A 67 2.77 3.83 -27.26
CA ASP A 67 1.53 4.55 -26.89
C ASP A 67 1.50 4.83 -25.38
N THR A 68 2.02 6.01 -25.00
CA THR A 68 2.04 6.45 -23.61
C THR A 68 0.66 6.82 -23.09
N ALA A 69 -0.23 7.31 -23.96
CA ALA A 69 -1.54 7.81 -23.56
C ALA A 69 -2.47 6.70 -23.06
N ALA A 70 -2.44 5.52 -23.69
CA ALA A 70 -3.22 4.36 -23.27
C ALA A 70 -2.76 3.86 -21.88
N ILE A 71 -1.44 3.80 -21.67
CA ILE A 71 -0.86 3.39 -20.38
C ILE A 71 -1.20 4.39 -19.27
N ASP A 72 -1.08 5.70 -19.52
CA ASP A 72 -1.44 6.73 -18.56
C ASP A 72 -2.94 6.69 -18.20
N ALA A 73 -3.81 6.44 -19.17
CA ALA A 73 -5.25 6.25 -18.92
C ALA A 73 -5.53 5.03 -18.05
N THR A 74 -4.79 3.93 -18.26
CA THR A 74 -4.87 2.74 -17.43
C THR A 74 -4.47 3.03 -15.99
N LEU A 75 -3.33 3.69 -15.77
CA LEU A 75 -2.86 4.03 -14.43
C LEU A 75 -3.85 4.93 -13.69
N ARG A 76 -4.38 5.97 -14.34
CA ARG A 76 -5.42 6.85 -13.76
C ARG A 76 -6.69 6.08 -13.38
N ARG A 77 -7.17 5.20 -14.26
CA ARG A 77 -8.36 4.38 -13.99
C ARG A 77 -8.16 3.48 -12.78
N ARG A 78 -6.99 2.83 -12.64
CA ARG A 78 -6.68 1.98 -11.48
C ARG A 78 -6.55 2.79 -10.20
N GLN A 79 -5.92 3.94 -10.28
CA GLN A 79 -5.78 4.86 -9.15
C GLN A 79 -7.16 5.32 -8.62
N SER A 80 -8.09 5.67 -9.49
CA SER A 80 -9.43 6.15 -9.10
C SER A 80 -10.34 5.07 -8.48
N MET A 81 -9.97 3.81 -8.57
CA MET A 81 -10.74 2.69 -7.98
C MET A 81 -10.32 2.38 -6.53
N LEU A 82 -9.25 2.98 -6.05
CA LEU A 82 -8.76 2.74 -4.69
C LEU A 82 -9.34 3.77 -3.71
N PRO A 83 -9.69 3.34 -2.48
CA PRO A 83 -10.33 4.20 -1.49
C PRO A 83 -9.36 5.15 -0.77
N ILE A 84 -8.10 5.17 -1.17
CA ILE A 84 -7.03 5.94 -0.52
C ILE A 84 -6.30 6.83 -1.52
N ALA A 85 -5.62 7.87 -1.01
CA ALA A 85 -4.73 8.71 -1.81
C ALA A 85 -3.50 7.90 -2.24
N VAL A 86 -3.53 7.42 -3.48
CA VAL A 86 -2.46 6.63 -4.09
C VAL A 86 -2.07 7.24 -5.43
N GLN A 87 -0.78 7.16 -5.78
CA GLN A 87 -0.28 7.56 -7.09
C GLN A 87 0.31 6.35 -7.80
N PHE A 88 -0.24 6.00 -8.95
CA PHE A 88 0.34 4.99 -9.82
C PHE A 88 1.30 5.60 -10.82
N ARG A 89 2.45 4.94 -10.97
CA ARG A 89 3.48 5.28 -11.96
C ARG A 89 4.09 4.01 -12.52
N ALA A 90 4.69 4.13 -13.72
CA ALA A 90 5.49 3.03 -14.25
C ALA A 90 6.80 3.53 -14.83
N THR A 91 7.79 2.62 -14.87
CA THR A 91 9.12 2.88 -15.42
C THR A 91 9.39 2.04 -16.65
N ASN A 92 10.35 2.49 -17.46
CA ASN A 92 10.99 1.64 -18.43
C ASN A 92 12.03 0.68 -17.78
N ALA A 93 12.68 -0.16 -18.58
CA ALA A 93 13.71 -1.10 -18.12
C ALA A 93 14.95 -0.41 -17.53
N GLN A 94 15.21 0.84 -17.86
CA GLN A 94 16.31 1.65 -17.34
C GLN A 94 15.96 2.33 -16.01
N GLY A 95 14.71 2.17 -15.52
CA GLY A 95 14.22 2.75 -14.28
C GLY A 95 13.83 4.22 -14.38
N GLU A 96 13.65 4.73 -15.58
CA GLU A 96 13.11 6.07 -15.82
C GLU A 96 11.60 6.03 -15.67
N ILE A 97 11.02 6.94 -14.87
CA ILE A 97 9.57 7.09 -14.75
C ILE A 97 9.08 7.72 -16.04
N VAL A 98 8.34 6.96 -16.84
CA VAL A 98 7.85 7.37 -18.15
C VAL A 98 6.34 7.44 -18.24
N TYR A 99 5.63 6.85 -17.25
CA TYR A 99 4.17 6.82 -17.20
C TYR A 99 3.65 7.26 -15.82
N GLY A 100 2.46 7.86 -15.83
CA GLY A 100 1.76 8.38 -14.66
C GLY A 100 1.58 9.89 -14.72
N ASP A 101 0.67 10.41 -13.89
CA ASP A 101 0.37 11.84 -13.86
C ASP A 101 1.60 12.67 -13.46
N GLU A 102 1.72 13.88 -14.05
CA GLU A 102 2.78 14.85 -13.76
C GLU A 102 4.20 14.24 -13.87
N THR A 103 4.43 13.40 -14.87
CA THR A 103 5.78 12.86 -15.11
C THR A 103 6.70 13.98 -15.60
N PRO A 104 7.73 14.36 -14.81
CA PRO A 104 8.60 15.48 -15.16
C PRO A 104 9.56 15.11 -16.29
N PHE A 105 9.93 16.12 -17.09
CA PHE A 105 11.03 15.98 -18.04
C PHE A 105 12.17 16.92 -17.64
N PRO A 106 13.45 16.46 -17.55
CA PRO A 106 13.92 15.09 -17.82
C PRO A 106 13.36 14.07 -16.83
N HIS A 107 13.19 12.82 -17.26
CA HIS A 107 12.60 11.76 -16.47
C HIS A 107 13.41 11.46 -15.21
N VAL A 108 12.71 11.26 -14.09
CA VAL A 108 13.32 10.85 -12.82
C VAL A 108 13.70 9.38 -12.89
N LYS A 109 14.93 9.06 -12.48
CA LYS A 109 15.45 7.69 -12.43
C LYS A 109 15.28 7.07 -11.05
N ASN A 110 14.80 5.83 -11.04
CA ASN A 110 14.58 5.03 -9.83
C ASN A 110 15.32 3.67 -9.88
N ALA A 111 16.27 3.51 -10.81
CA ALA A 111 17.07 2.27 -10.94
C ALA A 111 17.87 1.92 -9.68
N ASP A 112 18.22 2.92 -8.87
CA ASP A 112 18.91 2.79 -7.58
C ASP A 112 17.99 2.40 -6.42
N ARG A 113 16.68 2.45 -6.60
CA ARG A 113 15.70 2.15 -5.55
C ARG A 113 15.54 0.65 -5.34
N GLU A 114 15.35 0.23 -4.09
CA GLU A 114 15.18 -1.16 -3.70
C GLU A 114 14.00 -1.82 -4.42
N TYR A 115 12.84 -1.16 -4.45
CA TYR A 115 11.62 -1.68 -5.08
C TYR A 115 11.75 -1.89 -6.60
N PHE A 116 12.64 -1.16 -7.28
CA PHE A 116 12.97 -1.39 -8.67
C PHE A 116 13.91 -2.59 -8.82
N ARG A 117 15.00 -2.64 -8.04
CA ARG A 117 16.00 -3.72 -8.12
C ARG A 117 15.40 -5.07 -7.78
N MET A 118 14.56 -5.15 -6.73
CA MET A 118 13.89 -6.40 -6.35
C MET A 118 13.05 -6.98 -7.48
N GLN A 119 12.33 -6.15 -8.21
CA GLN A 119 11.53 -6.57 -9.36
C GLN A 119 12.38 -6.91 -10.59
N ARG A 120 13.44 -6.14 -10.83
CA ARG A 120 14.36 -6.39 -11.95
C ARG A 120 15.11 -7.70 -11.80
N ASP A 121 15.66 -7.93 -10.62
CA ASP A 121 16.61 -9.01 -10.36
C ASP A 121 15.92 -10.34 -10.02
N ASN A 122 14.59 -10.33 -9.76
CA ASN A 122 13.81 -11.51 -9.42
C ASN A 122 12.53 -11.62 -10.28
N ALA A 123 12.59 -12.43 -11.33
CA ALA A 123 11.45 -12.61 -12.25
C ALA A 123 10.21 -13.27 -11.59
N ARG A 124 10.38 -13.93 -10.47
CA ARG A 124 9.28 -14.57 -9.73
C ARG A 124 8.74 -13.70 -8.58
N GLN A 125 9.25 -12.48 -8.42
CA GLN A 125 8.77 -11.56 -7.41
C GLN A 125 7.31 -11.19 -7.71
N GLY A 126 6.42 -11.49 -6.79
CA GLY A 126 5.05 -10.97 -6.80
C GLY A 126 5.02 -9.51 -6.38
N LEU A 127 4.04 -9.13 -5.56
CA LEU A 127 4.03 -7.82 -4.93
C LEU A 127 5.30 -7.63 -4.08
N PHE A 128 5.97 -6.52 -4.29
CA PHE A 128 7.00 -6.04 -3.39
C PHE A 128 6.43 -4.91 -2.53
N VAL A 129 6.47 -5.10 -1.22
CA VAL A 129 6.08 -4.11 -0.23
C VAL A 129 7.35 -3.48 0.33
N GLY A 130 7.60 -2.23 -0.05
CA GLY A 130 8.80 -1.51 0.36
C GLY A 130 8.67 -0.85 1.73
N LYS A 131 9.79 -0.33 2.23
CA LYS A 131 9.78 0.58 3.37
C LYS A 131 9.31 1.97 2.91
N PRO A 132 8.82 2.82 3.82
CA PRO A 132 8.58 4.23 3.50
C PRO A 132 9.82 4.88 2.89
N ILE A 133 9.61 5.64 1.83
CA ILE A 133 10.66 6.37 1.12
C ILE A 133 10.29 7.84 0.98
N PHE A 134 11.30 8.69 0.88
CA PHE A 134 11.08 10.07 0.44
C PHE A 134 10.95 10.07 -1.08
N ALA A 135 9.74 10.36 -1.57
CA ALA A 135 9.41 10.34 -3.00
C ALA A 135 9.99 11.57 -3.70
N ARG A 136 10.77 11.33 -4.78
CA ARG A 136 11.51 12.40 -5.49
C ARG A 136 10.60 13.42 -6.18
N ILE A 137 9.45 12.98 -6.68
CA ILE A 137 8.49 13.85 -7.38
C ILE A 137 7.55 14.52 -6.38
N ALA A 138 6.93 13.73 -5.49
CA ALA A 138 5.96 14.24 -4.51
C ALA A 138 6.60 15.03 -3.36
N SER A 139 7.94 14.91 -3.17
CA SER A 139 8.70 15.58 -2.11
C SER A 139 8.15 15.34 -0.70
N LYS A 140 7.63 14.12 -0.45
CA LYS A 140 7.10 13.69 0.85
C LYS A 140 7.35 12.21 1.11
N TRP A 141 7.11 11.77 2.36
CA TRP A 141 7.22 10.37 2.73
C TRP A 141 6.03 9.58 2.20
N MET A 142 6.33 8.50 1.48
CA MET A 142 5.32 7.64 0.88
C MET A 142 5.69 6.18 1.06
N TRP A 143 4.68 5.33 1.18
CA TRP A 143 4.86 3.88 1.19
C TRP A 143 4.77 3.36 -0.24
N VAL A 144 5.72 2.51 -0.63
CA VAL A 144 5.84 2.04 -2.00
C VAL A 144 5.51 0.56 -2.13
N PHE A 145 4.72 0.26 -3.14
CA PHE A 145 4.35 -1.09 -3.56
C PHE A 145 4.70 -1.24 -5.03
N SER A 146 5.27 -2.36 -5.47
CA SER A 146 5.65 -2.51 -6.87
C SER A 146 5.43 -3.92 -7.41
N ARG A 147 5.19 -3.99 -8.71
CA ARG A 147 5.17 -5.22 -9.50
C ARG A 147 5.98 -5.07 -10.77
N ARG A 148 6.55 -6.21 -11.20
CA ARG A 148 7.31 -6.34 -12.43
C ARG A 148 6.38 -6.24 -13.65
N VAL A 149 6.88 -5.63 -14.70
CA VAL A 149 6.31 -5.60 -16.05
C VAL A 149 7.29 -6.29 -16.98
N ASN A 150 6.79 -7.17 -17.87
CA ASN A 150 7.62 -7.94 -18.78
C ASN A 150 7.26 -7.62 -20.24
N HIS A 151 8.22 -7.90 -21.12
CA HIS A 151 7.97 -8.06 -22.54
C HIS A 151 7.29 -9.42 -22.82
N PRO A 152 6.70 -9.63 -24.00
CA PRO A 152 6.08 -10.91 -24.38
C PRO A 152 7.01 -12.12 -24.31
N ASP A 153 8.32 -11.92 -24.44
CA ASP A 153 9.36 -12.93 -24.31
C ASP A 153 9.79 -13.20 -22.86
N GLY A 154 9.16 -12.51 -21.88
CA GLY A 154 9.48 -12.61 -20.46
C GLY A 154 10.64 -11.74 -19.98
N ALA A 155 11.29 -11.00 -20.90
CA ALA A 155 12.35 -10.05 -20.53
C ALA A 155 11.79 -8.89 -19.69
N PHE A 156 12.63 -8.32 -18.84
CA PHE A 156 12.24 -7.19 -17.99
C PHE A 156 11.96 -5.93 -18.80
N ALA A 157 10.75 -5.42 -18.75
CA ALA A 157 10.32 -4.20 -19.43
C ALA A 157 10.33 -2.97 -18.51
N GLY A 158 10.20 -3.18 -17.18
CA GLY A 158 10.13 -2.13 -16.19
C GLY A 158 9.33 -2.56 -14.97
N ILE A 159 8.81 -1.60 -14.26
CA ILE A 159 7.91 -1.83 -13.11
C ILE A 159 6.71 -0.90 -13.17
N VAL A 160 5.59 -1.37 -12.64
CA VAL A 160 4.50 -0.52 -12.18
C VAL A 160 4.57 -0.43 -10.66
N PHE A 161 4.33 0.76 -10.11
CA PHE A 161 4.40 0.96 -8.66
C PHE A 161 3.35 1.95 -8.19
N ALA A 162 2.89 1.73 -6.97
CA ALA A 162 1.97 2.59 -6.24
C ALA A 162 2.71 3.30 -5.10
N LEU A 163 2.44 4.57 -4.94
CA LEU A 163 2.91 5.40 -3.84
C LEU A 163 1.70 5.79 -2.98
N VAL A 164 1.66 5.31 -1.76
CA VAL A 164 0.61 5.61 -0.78
C VAL A 164 1.08 6.73 0.14
N ASP A 165 0.28 7.78 0.24
CA ASP A 165 0.53 8.87 1.16
C ASP A 165 0.28 8.42 2.60
N ILE A 166 1.35 8.37 3.40
CA ILE A 166 1.26 7.91 4.79
C ILE A 166 0.44 8.89 5.64
N ASP A 167 0.65 10.18 5.44
CA ASP A 167 -0.06 11.21 6.21
C ASP A 167 -1.56 11.20 5.83
N GLY A 168 -1.88 11.06 4.55
CA GLY A 168 -3.26 10.96 4.06
C GLY A 168 -4.01 9.75 4.61
N VAL A 169 -3.36 8.60 4.77
CA VAL A 169 -3.97 7.40 5.37
C VAL A 169 -4.27 7.59 6.85
N VAL A 170 -3.41 8.33 7.58
CA VAL A 170 -3.60 8.57 9.03
C VAL A 170 -4.65 9.66 9.29
N GLU A 171 -4.74 10.65 8.41
CA GLU A 171 -5.69 11.77 8.54
C GLU A 171 -7.10 11.43 8.05
N ASP A 172 -7.24 10.41 7.19
CA ASP A 172 -8.53 9.96 6.67
C ASP A 172 -9.29 9.18 7.76
N ARG A 173 -10.21 9.88 8.45
CA ARG A 173 -11.04 9.30 9.51
C ARG A 173 -11.94 8.18 9.00
N ASP A 174 -12.39 8.25 7.76
CA ASP A 174 -13.28 7.27 7.15
C ASP A 174 -12.57 5.92 6.90
N PHE A 175 -11.23 5.92 6.87
CA PHE A 175 -10.43 4.71 6.71
C PHE A 175 -10.42 3.81 7.97
N PHE A 176 -10.65 4.38 9.14
CA PHE A 176 -10.62 3.67 10.44
C PHE A 176 -12.01 3.52 11.09
N GLU A 177 -13.06 4.09 10.51
CA GLU A 177 -14.42 3.89 10.99
C GLU A 177 -15.08 2.69 10.28
N PRO A 178 -15.64 1.73 11.04
CA PRO A 178 -16.30 0.54 10.51
C PRO A 178 -17.65 0.83 9.86
#